data_4ba24737be9f91f5ca0d232655596a69
#
_entry.id   4ba24737be9f91f5ca0d232655596a69
#
_cell.length_a   1.000
_cell.length_b   1.000
_cell.length_c   1.000
_cell.angle_alpha   90.00
_cell.angle_beta   90.00
_cell.angle_gamma   90.00
#
_symmetry.space_group_name_H-M   'P 1'
#
loop_
_entity.id
_entity.type
_entity.pdbx_description
1 polymer ?
#
loop_
_entity_poly.entity_id
_entity_poly.type
_entity_poly.pdbx_seq_one_letter_code
_entity_poly.pdbx_strand_id
1 'polypeptide(L)'
;VAQLRDQGLRVFLDLKFHDIPATMAGACRRAAALGAELITVHACAGSDALKAAQAGAVEGAQSTGQRVPTLLAVTVLTSWEEQRLQRELDISQGIAERVPRLAQLSASAGIGGCVCSPLEVAALRAQHPEPFALVTPGIRPKGAAVGDQARVMGPAEAMAAGASKLVIGRPITQAENSSGAFATCCAALMV
;
A
#
# COMPACT_ATOMS: atom_id res chain seq x y z
N VAL A 1 -8.91 -12.46 9.72
CA VAL A 1 -9.60 -11.17 9.48
C VAL A 1 -10.80 -11.07 10.42
N ALA A 2 -11.73 -12.04 10.43
CA ALA A 2 -12.96 -11.99 11.24
C ALA A 2 -12.69 -11.65 12.71
N GLN A 3 -11.83 -12.41 13.39
CA GLN A 3 -11.49 -12.18 14.80
C GLN A 3 -11.01 -10.77 15.13
N LEU A 4 -10.24 -10.13 14.23
CA LEU A 4 -9.78 -8.75 14.41
C LEU A 4 -10.94 -7.77 14.25
N ARG A 5 -11.81 -8.02 13.28
CA ARG A 5 -13.00 -7.18 13.06
C ARG A 5 -14.01 -7.27 14.21
N ASP A 6 -14.19 -8.46 14.77
CA ASP A 6 -15.06 -8.69 15.93
C ASP A 6 -14.58 -7.90 17.18
N GLN A 7 -13.29 -7.55 17.20
CA GLN A 7 -12.70 -6.63 18.20
C GLN A 7 -12.78 -5.14 17.81
N GLY A 8 -13.51 -4.80 16.72
CA GLY A 8 -13.65 -3.43 16.24
C GLY A 8 -12.45 -2.89 15.46
N LEU A 9 -11.47 -3.74 15.12
CA LEU A 9 -10.28 -3.32 14.40
C LEU A 9 -10.53 -3.27 12.88
N ARG A 10 -10.00 -2.23 12.23
CA ARG A 10 -9.95 -2.15 10.77
C ARG A 10 -8.75 -2.93 10.26
N VAL A 11 -8.97 -3.76 9.24
CA VAL A 11 -7.94 -4.69 8.75
C VAL A 11 -7.40 -4.25 7.40
N PHE A 12 -6.08 -4.09 7.34
CA PHE A 12 -5.32 -3.98 6.10
C PHE A 12 -4.80 -5.38 5.72
N LEU A 13 -5.38 -5.96 4.67
CA LEU A 13 -5.02 -7.29 4.18
C LEU A 13 -3.95 -7.17 3.08
N ASP A 14 -2.69 -7.29 3.49
CA ASP A 14 -1.52 -7.07 2.62
C ASP A 14 -1.06 -8.39 1.95
N LEU A 15 -1.78 -8.84 0.93
CA LEU A 15 -1.54 -10.10 0.20
C LEU A 15 -0.79 -9.90 -1.12
N LYS A 16 -0.76 -8.68 -1.65
CA LYS A 16 -0.06 -8.32 -2.90
C LYS A 16 -0.42 -9.24 -4.07
N PHE A 17 -1.72 -9.43 -4.32
CA PHE A 17 -2.18 -10.28 -5.41
C PHE A 17 -1.59 -9.86 -6.75
N HIS A 18 -1.08 -10.85 -7.49
CA HIS A 18 -0.46 -10.66 -8.79
C HIS A 18 -0.68 -11.92 -9.64
N ASP A 19 -1.64 -11.87 -10.55
CA ASP A 19 -2.03 -13.01 -11.38
C ASP A 19 -2.82 -12.53 -12.62
N ILE A 20 -3.28 -13.45 -13.45
CA ILE A 20 -4.17 -13.18 -14.59
C ILE A 20 -5.54 -12.63 -14.12
N PRO A 21 -6.30 -11.93 -14.98
CA PRO A 21 -7.51 -11.21 -14.58
C PRO A 21 -8.54 -12.06 -13.82
N ALA A 22 -8.83 -13.27 -14.28
CA ALA A 22 -9.83 -14.15 -13.64
C ALA A 22 -9.43 -14.55 -12.21
N THR A 23 -8.15 -14.86 -11.98
CA THR A 23 -7.60 -15.21 -10.66
C THR A 23 -7.62 -13.99 -9.74
N MET A 24 -7.21 -12.81 -10.25
CA MET A 24 -7.27 -11.55 -9.52
C MET A 24 -8.70 -11.23 -9.06
N ALA A 25 -9.69 -11.36 -9.94
CA ALA A 25 -11.10 -11.16 -9.60
C ALA A 25 -11.56 -12.11 -8.48
N GLY A 26 -11.26 -13.41 -8.61
CA GLY A 26 -11.62 -14.42 -7.62
C GLY A 26 -10.97 -14.16 -6.24
N ALA A 27 -9.68 -13.84 -6.22
CA ALA A 27 -8.94 -13.55 -5.01
C ALA A 27 -9.48 -12.29 -4.30
N CYS A 28 -9.68 -11.19 -5.04
CA CYS A 28 -10.21 -9.94 -4.49
C CYS A 28 -11.67 -10.09 -4.03
N ARG A 29 -12.50 -10.87 -4.73
CA ARG A 29 -13.86 -11.21 -4.29
C ARG A 29 -13.86 -11.89 -2.92
N ARG A 30 -13.02 -12.89 -2.74
CA ARG A 30 -12.94 -13.62 -1.46
C ARG A 30 -12.35 -12.75 -0.34
N ALA A 31 -11.32 -11.97 -0.62
CA ALA A 31 -10.72 -11.06 0.35
C ALA A 31 -11.69 -9.94 0.79
N ALA A 32 -12.45 -9.37 -0.15
CA ALA A 32 -13.46 -8.36 0.15
C ALA A 32 -14.62 -8.91 0.99
N ALA A 33 -15.07 -10.14 0.72
CA ALA A 33 -16.10 -10.83 1.50
C ALA A 33 -15.70 -11.02 2.97
N LEU A 34 -14.41 -11.04 3.30
CA LEU A 34 -13.93 -11.07 4.69
C LEU A 34 -14.08 -9.70 5.40
N GLY A 35 -14.42 -8.63 4.68
CA GLY A 35 -14.62 -7.28 5.22
C GLY A 35 -13.32 -6.57 5.59
N ALA A 36 -12.21 -6.85 4.91
CA ALA A 36 -11.01 -6.02 5.02
C ALA A 36 -11.28 -4.59 4.54
N GLU A 37 -10.65 -3.59 5.16
CA GLU A 37 -10.75 -2.19 4.73
C GLU A 37 -9.85 -1.89 3.54
N LEU A 38 -8.62 -2.42 3.57
CA LEU A 38 -7.61 -2.25 2.54
C LEU A 38 -7.12 -3.62 2.07
N ILE A 39 -6.90 -3.77 0.76
CA ILE A 39 -6.35 -4.99 0.16
C ILE A 39 -5.31 -4.60 -0.87
N THR A 40 -4.14 -5.25 -0.88
CA THR A 40 -3.08 -4.97 -1.85
C THR A 40 -3.14 -5.89 -3.07
N VAL A 41 -2.87 -5.27 -4.22
CA VAL A 41 -2.61 -5.91 -5.51
C VAL A 41 -1.31 -5.36 -6.09
N HIS A 42 -0.68 -6.01 -7.07
CA HIS A 42 0.46 -5.43 -7.77
C HIS A 42 0.02 -4.63 -8.99
N ALA A 43 0.52 -3.38 -9.12
CA ALA A 43 0.25 -2.52 -10.29
C ALA A 43 0.74 -3.13 -11.61
N CYS A 44 1.85 -3.86 -11.57
CA CYS A 44 2.43 -4.52 -12.74
C CYS A 44 1.63 -5.74 -13.25
N ALA A 45 0.54 -6.14 -12.59
CA ALA A 45 -0.40 -7.12 -13.12
C ALA A 45 -1.13 -6.60 -14.39
N GLY A 46 -1.11 -5.29 -14.63
CA GLY A 46 -1.67 -4.68 -15.83
C GLY A 46 -3.14 -4.25 -15.68
N SER A 47 -3.59 -3.42 -16.64
CA SER A 47 -4.90 -2.77 -16.59
C SER A 47 -6.07 -3.75 -16.45
N ASP A 48 -6.07 -4.83 -17.22
CA ASP A 48 -7.20 -5.77 -17.25
C ASP A 48 -7.30 -6.56 -15.93
N ALA A 49 -6.17 -6.97 -15.36
CA ALA A 49 -6.12 -7.64 -14.08
C ALA A 49 -6.55 -6.70 -12.93
N LEU A 50 -6.16 -5.43 -12.98
CA LEU A 50 -6.56 -4.42 -11.98
C LEU A 50 -8.07 -4.13 -12.07
N LYS A 51 -8.62 -3.97 -13.26
CA LYS A 51 -10.08 -3.79 -13.45
C LYS A 51 -10.87 -5.00 -12.95
N ALA A 52 -10.39 -6.20 -13.27
CA ALA A 52 -10.99 -7.46 -12.81
C ALA A 52 -10.93 -7.59 -11.27
N ALA A 53 -9.80 -7.22 -10.65
CA ALA A 53 -9.64 -7.18 -9.21
C ALA A 53 -10.65 -6.23 -8.55
N GLN A 54 -10.81 -5.01 -9.09
CA GLN A 54 -11.75 -4.03 -8.58
C GLN A 54 -13.21 -4.52 -8.69
N ALA A 55 -13.59 -5.07 -9.83
CA ALA A 55 -14.92 -5.64 -10.02
C ALA A 55 -15.19 -6.80 -9.04
N GLY A 56 -14.22 -7.71 -8.87
CA GLY A 56 -14.33 -8.81 -7.92
C GLY A 56 -14.44 -8.34 -6.47
N ALA A 57 -13.71 -7.30 -6.08
CA ALA A 57 -13.81 -6.72 -4.74
C ALA A 57 -15.19 -6.11 -4.47
N VAL A 58 -15.78 -5.42 -5.43
CA VAL A 58 -17.15 -4.88 -5.33
C VAL A 58 -18.16 -6.01 -5.17
N GLU A 59 -18.12 -7.01 -6.04
CA GLU A 59 -19.00 -8.17 -5.99
C GLU A 59 -18.91 -8.92 -4.65
N GLY A 60 -17.70 -9.19 -4.17
CA GLY A 60 -17.47 -9.89 -2.92
C GLY A 60 -18.00 -9.15 -1.70
N ALA A 61 -17.79 -7.83 -1.64
CA ALA A 61 -18.32 -7.00 -0.57
C ALA A 61 -19.86 -6.95 -0.58
N GLN A 62 -20.45 -6.74 -1.75
CA GLN A 62 -21.91 -6.68 -1.91
C GLN A 62 -22.58 -7.99 -1.53
N SER A 63 -22.02 -9.14 -1.94
CA SER A 63 -22.60 -10.48 -1.66
C SER A 63 -22.65 -10.81 -0.16
N THR A 64 -21.89 -10.13 0.67
CA THR A 64 -21.84 -10.36 2.13
C THR A 64 -22.24 -9.14 2.95
N GLY A 65 -22.79 -8.09 2.32
CA GLY A 65 -23.18 -6.86 3.00
C GLY A 65 -22.01 -6.10 3.64
N GLN A 66 -20.78 -6.32 3.15
CA GLN A 66 -19.60 -5.62 3.63
C GLN A 66 -19.39 -4.31 2.87
N ARG A 67 -18.64 -3.39 3.51
CA ARG A 67 -18.15 -2.20 2.81
C ARG A 67 -17.14 -2.62 1.75
N VAL A 68 -17.21 -2.02 0.55
CA VAL A 68 -16.23 -2.26 -0.51
C VAL A 68 -14.85 -1.79 -0.02
N PRO A 69 -13.82 -2.67 -0.03
CA PRO A 69 -12.49 -2.30 0.38
C PRO A 69 -11.85 -1.32 -0.61
N THR A 70 -10.93 -0.50 -0.13
CA THR A 70 -10.03 0.22 -1.02
C THR A 70 -8.92 -0.74 -1.48
N LEU A 71 -8.86 -1.01 -2.78
CA LEU A 71 -7.71 -1.70 -3.34
C LEU A 71 -6.53 -0.73 -3.44
N LEU A 72 -5.34 -1.22 -3.09
CA LEU A 72 -4.08 -0.49 -3.14
C LEU A 72 -3.11 -1.19 -4.09
N ALA A 73 -2.70 -0.52 -5.14
CA ALA A 73 -1.74 -1.09 -6.09
C ALA A 73 -0.30 -0.84 -5.62
N VAL A 74 0.45 -1.90 -5.39
CA VAL A 74 1.88 -1.82 -5.08
C VAL A 74 2.64 -1.44 -6.34
N THR A 75 3.33 -0.30 -6.30
CA THR A 75 4.09 0.23 -7.44
C THR A 75 5.46 -0.46 -7.56
N VAL A 76 6.47 0.05 -6.86
CA VAL A 76 7.80 -0.54 -6.76
C VAL A 76 8.11 -0.79 -5.30
N LEU A 77 8.48 -2.03 -4.95
CA LEU A 77 8.83 -2.38 -3.57
C LEU A 77 9.97 -1.51 -3.06
N THR A 78 9.86 -1.05 -1.82
CA THR A 78 10.81 -0.10 -1.21
C THR A 78 12.19 -0.68 -0.90
N SER A 79 12.36 -1.99 -1.07
CA SER A 79 13.65 -2.69 -1.00
C SER A 79 14.45 -2.65 -2.32
N TRP A 80 13.84 -2.20 -3.42
CA TRP A 80 14.55 -2.06 -4.68
C TRP A 80 15.37 -0.77 -4.73
N GLU A 81 16.63 -0.93 -5.13
CA GLU A 81 17.49 0.13 -5.65
C GLU A 81 17.39 0.16 -7.18
N GLU A 82 17.54 1.34 -7.77
CA GLU A 82 17.31 1.54 -9.21
C GLU A 82 18.18 0.64 -10.09
N GLN A 83 19.47 0.62 -9.86
CA GLN A 83 20.40 -0.21 -10.66
C GLN A 83 20.10 -1.70 -10.55
N ARG A 84 19.70 -2.15 -9.37
CA ARG A 84 19.33 -3.53 -9.12
C ARG A 84 18.02 -3.90 -9.82
N LEU A 85 17.01 -3.00 -9.76
CA LEU A 85 15.73 -3.17 -10.43
C LEU A 85 15.94 -3.32 -11.96
N GLN A 86 16.77 -2.44 -12.54
CA GLN A 86 17.06 -2.44 -13.97
C GLN A 86 17.76 -3.74 -14.40
N ARG A 87 18.79 -4.13 -13.67
CA ARG A 87 19.60 -5.32 -14.01
C ARG A 87 18.86 -6.64 -13.83
N GLU A 88 18.11 -6.81 -12.72
CA GLU A 88 17.50 -8.10 -12.38
C GLU A 88 16.15 -8.32 -13.05
N LEU A 89 15.43 -7.25 -13.40
CA LEU A 89 14.11 -7.34 -14.03
C LEU A 89 14.10 -6.86 -15.48
N ASP A 90 15.28 -6.53 -16.04
CA ASP A 90 15.43 -6.01 -17.42
C ASP A 90 14.51 -4.80 -17.69
N ILE A 91 14.44 -3.88 -16.74
CA ILE A 91 13.60 -2.69 -16.79
C ILE A 91 14.48 -1.48 -17.05
N SER A 92 14.38 -0.88 -18.23
CA SER A 92 15.17 0.30 -18.61
C SER A 92 14.76 1.58 -17.90
N GLN A 93 13.50 1.67 -17.44
CA GLN A 93 12.97 2.85 -16.76
C GLN A 93 13.51 2.97 -15.33
N GLY A 94 13.86 4.21 -14.93
CA GLY A 94 14.18 4.54 -13.55
C GLY A 94 12.95 4.46 -12.63
N ILE A 95 13.18 4.34 -11.32
CA ILE A 95 12.11 4.28 -10.32
C ILE A 95 11.25 5.54 -10.36
N ALA A 96 11.88 6.71 -10.52
CA ALA A 96 11.20 8.01 -10.59
C ALA A 96 10.22 8.14 -11.76
N GLU A 97 10.45 7.44 -12.86
CA GLU A 97 9.55 7.39 -14.01
C GLU A 97 8.51 6.26 -13.87
N ARG A 98 8.96 5.11 -13.40
CA ARG A 98 8.13 3.90 -13.32
C ARG A 98 7.00 4.02 -12.29
N VAL A 99 7.26 4.60 -11.12
CA VAL A 99 6.27 4.70 -10.04
C VAL A 99 5.07 5.55 -10.44
N PRO A 100 5.22 6.79 -10.97
CA PRO A 100 4.08 7.57 -11.45
C PRO A 100 3.29 6.87 -12.56
N ARG A 101 3.97 6.18 -13.47
CA ARG A 101 3.31 5.41 -14.55
C ARG A 101 2.44 4.28 -13.98
N LEU A 102 2.94 3.53 -13.00
CA LEU A 102 2.18 2.45 -12.35
C LEU A 102 1.01 2.99 -11.52
N ALA A 103 1.19 4.12 -10.83
CA ALA A 103 0.13 4.80 -10.10
C ALA A 103 -0.98 5.29 -11.06
N GLN A 104 -0.61 5.90 -12.19
CA GLN A 104 -1.56 6.34 -13.21
C GLN A 104 -2.32 5.18 -13.83
N LEU A 105 -1.62 4.06 -14.17
CA LEU A 105 -2.25 2.84 -14.66
C LEU A 105 -3.30 2.33 -13.68
N SER A 106 -2.97 2.32 -12.40
CA SER A 106 -3.85 1.86 -11.32
C SER A 106 -5.08 2.76 -11.14
N ALA A 107 -4.88 4.07 -11.11
CA ALA A 107 -5.97 5.04 -11.03
C ALA A 107 -6.92 4.91 -12.25
N SER A 108 -6.37 4.77 -13.45
CA SER A 108 -7.15 4.57 -14.68
C SER A 108 -7.93 3.24 -14.71
N ALA A 109 -7.49 2.25 -13.94
CA ALA A 109 -8.18 0.97 -13.76
C ALA A 109 -9.24 1.00 -12.63
N GLY A 110 -9.44 2.14 -11.96
CA GLY A 110 -10.41 2.30 -10.86
C GLY A 110 -9.89 1.84 -9.50
N ILE A 111 -8.58 1.61 -9.35
CA ILE A 111 -7.97 1.28 -8.05
C ILE A 111 -7.93 2.53 -7.18
N GLY A 112 -8.34 2.41 -5.92
CA GLY A 112 -8.54 3.53 -5.00
C GLY A 112 -7.27 4.12 -4.36
N GLY A 113 -6.09 3.57 -4.65
CA GLY A 113 -4.83 4.08 -4.13
C GLY A 113 -3.62 3.23 -4.51
N CYS A 114 -2.45 3.63 -4.03
CA CYS A 114 -1.24 2.84 -4.23
C CYS A 114 -0.38 2.73 -2.97
N VAL A 115 0.49 1.72 -2.97
CA VAL A 115 1.60 1.60 -2.01
C VAL A 115 2.86 2.12 -2.69
N CYS A 116 3.49 3.13 -2.10
CA CYS A 116 4.66 3.81 -2.64
C CYS A 116 5.66 4.18 -1.54
N SER A 117 6.91 4.43 -1.93
CA SER A 117 7.94 4.94 -0.99
C SER A 117 7.55 6.31 -0.46
N PRO A 118 7.95 6.68 0.77
CA PRO A 118 7.74 8.02 1.30
C PRO A 118 8.38 9.11 0.44
N LEU A 119 9.47 8.80 -0.27
CA LEU A 119 10.16 9.74 -1.16
C LEU A 119 9.37 10.08 -2.43
N GLU A 120 8.36 9.27 -2.76
CA GLU A 120 7.53 9.42 -3.97
C GLU A 120 6.20 10.15 -3.68
N VAL A 121 5.83 10.27 -2.40
CA VAL A 121 4.50 10.75 -1.96
C VAL A 121 4.17 12.13 -2.51
N ALA A 122 5.06 13.11 -2.36
CA ALA A 122 4.79 14.48 -2.79
C ALA A 122 4.51 14.58 -4.30
N ALA A 123 5.31 13.91 -5.11
CA ALA A 123 5.13 13.87 -6.57
C ALA A 123 3.85 13.15 -6.98
N LEU A 124 3.52 12.03 -6.30
CA LEU A 124 2.28 11.30 -6.56
C LEU A 124 1.04 12.06 -6.09
N ARG A 125 1.09 12.75 -4.94
CA ARG A 125 -0.02 13.55 -4.44
C ARG A 125 -0.35 14.72 -5.35
N ALA A 126 0.66 15.32 -5.98
CA ALA A 126 0.45 16.38 -6.97
C ALA A 126 -0.29 15.88 -8.23
N GLN A 127 -0.09 14.60 -8.61
CA GLN A 127 -0.75 13.98 -9.77
C GLN A 127 -2.08 13.30 -9.44
N HIS A 128 -2.21 12.79 -8.22
CA HIS A 128 -3.35 12.05 -7.73
C HIS A 128 -3.85 12.67 -6.43
N PRO A 129 -4.74 13.68 -6.50
CA PRO A 129 -5.34 14.29 -5.32
C PRO A 129 -6.19 13.28 -4.55
N GLU A 130 -6.57 13.62 -3.33
CA GLU A 130 -7.57 12.82 -2.60
C GLU A 130 -8.88 12.72 -3.40
N PRO A 131 -9.58 11.58 -3.30
CA PRO A 131 -9.44 10.51 -2.31
C PRO A 131 -8.46 9.38 -2.69
N PHE A 132 -7.61 9.52 -3.72
CA PHE A 132 -6.64 8.49 -4.07
C PHE A 132 -5.66 8.28 -2.91
N ALA A 133 -5.70 7.08 -2.31
CA ALA A 133 -4.93 6.80 -1.11
C ALA A 133 -3.44 6.53 -1.42
N LEU A 134 -2.55 7.22 -0.72
CA LEU A 134 -1.11 6.95 -0.74
C LEU A 134 -0.72 6.28 0.57
N VAL A 135 -0.42 4.98 0.52
CA VAL A 135 -0.05 4.17 1.69
C VAL A 135 1.43 3.87 1.65
N THR A 136 2.14 4.21 2.71
CA THR A 136 3.58 4.37 2.66
C THR A 136 4.30 3.50 3.71
N PRO A 137 4.96 2.40 3.28
CA PRO A 137 5.93 1.67 4.09
C PRO A 137 7.29 2.39 4.08
N GLY A 138 8.29 1.81 4.74
CA GLY A 138 9.62 2.42 4.84
C GLY A 138 9.68 3.56 5.85
N ILE A 139 8.71 3.63 6.76
CA ILE A 139 8.67 4.66 7.80
C ILE A 139 9.59 4.26 8.95
N ARG A 140 10.44 5.21 9.36
CA ARG A 140 11.37 5.04 10.46
C ARG A 140 11.26 6.21 11.43
N PRO A 141 10.74 5.99 12.64
CA PRO A 141 10.85 6.96 13.72
C PRO A 141 12.32 7.31 14.00
N LYS A 142 12.56 8.48 14.53
CA LYS A 142 13.92 8.94 14.87
C LYS A 142 14.65 7.91 15.75
N GLY A 143 15.83 7.49 15.34
CA GLY A 143 16.65 6.50 16.04
C GLY A 143 16.34 5.03 15.70
N ALA A 144 15.33 4.73 14.88
CA ALA A 144 15.05 3.36 14.46
C ALA A 144 16.03 2.88 13.38
N ALA A 145 16.38 1.59 13.40
CA ALA A 145 17.26 0.99 12.38
C ALA A 145 16.59 0.98 10.99
N VAL A 146 17.37 1.29 9.96
CA VAL A 146 16.90 1.32 8.56
C VAL A 146 16.55 -0.09 8.05
N GLY A 147 17.40 -1.10 8.39
CA GLY A 147 17.22 -2.49 7.97
C GLY A 147 17.39 -2.65 6.46
N ASP A 148 16.50 -3.42 5.84
CA ASP A 148 16.47 -3.72 4.40
C ASP A 148 15.74 -2.64 3.56
N GLN A 149 15.30 -1.54 4.18
CA GLN A 149 14.60 -0.46 3.47
C GLN A 149 15.62 0.52 2.90
N ALA A 150 15.68 0.62 1.57
CA ALA A 150 16.58 1.54 0.88
C ALA A 150 16.07 2.99 0.87
N ARG A 151 14.76 3.19 1.06
CA ARG A 151 14.06 4.49 0.91
C ARG A 151 13.19 4.74 2.13
N VAL A 152 13.67 5.53 3.09
CA VAL A 152 13.04 5.76 4.40
C VAL A 152 12.76 7.23 4.67
N MET A 153 11.79 7.51 5.55
CA MET A 153 11.40 8.84 6.00
C MET A 153 10.77 8.77 7.40
N GLY A 154 10.77 9.87 8.13
CA GLY A 154 10.07 9.98 9.40
C GLY A 154 8.54 10.01 9.27
N PRO A 155 7.78 9.65 10.33
CA PRO A 155 6.32 9.62 10.28
C PRO A 155 5.71 10.99 9.93
N ALA A 156 6.07 12.06 10.65
CA ALA A 156 5.54 13.40 10.43
C ALA A 156 5.87 13.93 9.02
N GLU A 157 7.10 13.71 8.55
CA GLU A 157 7.54 14.13 7.23
C GLU A 157 6.73 13.45 6.12
N ALA A 158 6.48 12.14 6.24
CA ALA A 158 5.69 11.40 5.26
C ALA A 158 4.23 11.88 5.21
N MET A 159 3.62 12.18 6.36
CA MET A 159 2.28 12.78 6.40
C MET A 159 2.26 14.19 5.81
N ALA A 160 3.24 15.03 6.14
CA ALA A 160 3.38 16.37 5.57
C ALA A 160 3.58 16.35 4.04
N ALA A 161 4.26 15.33 3.52
CA ALA A 161 4.38 15.09 2.08
C ALA A 161 3.06 14.68 1.39
N GLY A 162 2.01 14.31 2.16
CA GLY A 162 0.69 13.96 1.65
C GLY A 162 0.35 12.45 1.69
N ALA A 163 1.07 11.65 2.49
CA ALA A 163 0.69 10.26 2.71
C ALA A 163 -0.69 10.17 3.39
N SER A 164 -1.52 9.23 2.96
CA SER A 164 -2.83 8.97 3.57
C SER A 164 -2.73 8.05 4.78
N LYS A 165 -1.83 7.08 4.74
CA LYS A 165 -1.58 6.11 5.83
C LYS A 165 -0.11 5.68 5.82
N LEU A 166 0.41 5.36 7.00
CA LEU A 166 1.77 4.87 7.18
C LEU A 166 1.77 3.39 7.57
N VAL A 167 2.72 2.63 7.04
CA VAL A 167 2.97 1.24 7.44
C VAL A 167 4.26 1.18 8.24
N ILE A 168 4.14 0.93 9.54
CA ILE A 168 5.26 0.86 10.47
C ILE A 168 5.25 -0.54 11.10
N GLY A 169 6.18 -1.40 10.66
CA GLY A 169 6.29 -2.78 11.14
C GLY A 169 7.35 -2.93 12.23
N ARG A 170 8.54 -3.38 11.85
CA ARG A 170 9.65 -3.73 12.77
C ARG A 170 9.97 -2.69 13.84
N PRO A 171 9.95 -1.38 13.57
CA PRO A 171 10.16 -0.38 14.63
C PRO A 171 9.19 -0.51 15.82
N ILE A 172 8.03 -1.10 15.59
CA ILE A 172 7.03 -1.38 16.64
C ILE A 172 7.12 -2.84 17.09
N THR A 173 7.05 -3.78 16.14
CA THR A 173 6.87 -5.21 16.46
C THR A 173 8.12 -5.88 17.05
N GLN A 174 9.30 -5.32 16.83
CA GLN A 174 10.58 -5.80 17.37
C GLN A 174 11.11 -4.95 18.54
N ALA A 175 10.35 -3.92 18.98
CA ALA A 175 10.71 -3.13 20.15
C ALA A 175 10.47 -3.95 21.42
N GLU A 176 11.31 -3.79 22.43
CA GLU A 176 11.14 -4.40 23.77
C GLU A 176 9.78 -4.01 24.38
N ASN A 177 9.35 -2.76 24.16
CA ASN A 177 8.03 -2.26 24.51
C ASN A 177 7.27 -1.84 23.25
N SER A 178 6.58 -2.77 22.61
CA SER A 178 5.82 -2.52 21.38
C SER A 178 4.70 -1.48 21.56
N SER A 179 4.03 -1.48 22.71
CA SER A 179 2.97 -0.50 23.01
C SER A 179 3.52 0.91 23.14
N GLY A 180 4.66 1.08 23.83
CA GLY A 180 5.36 2.37 23.95
C GLY A 180 5.89 2.86 22.60
N ALA A 181 6.45 1.97 21.79
CA ALA A 181 6.91 2.28 20.44
C ALA A 181 5.75 2.73 19.53
N PHE A 182 4.60 2.05 19.61
CA PHE A 182 3.39 2.47 18.88
C PHE A 182 2.91 3.85 19.34
N ALA A 183 2.81 4.08 20.65
CA ALA A 183 2.41 5.39 21.19
C ALA A 183 3.35 6.51 20.72
N THR A 184 4.66 6.27 20.68
CA THR A 184 5.65 7.22 20.17
C THR A 184 5.42 7.53 18.68
N CYS A 185 5.11 6.51 17.88
CA CYS A 185 4.76 6.72 16.48
C CYS A 185 3.49 7.57 16.31
N CYS A 186 2.46 7.32 17.12
CA CYS A 186 1.22 8.11 17.10
C CYS A 186 1.47 9.57 17.53
N ALA A 187 2.25 9.79 18.58
CA ALA A 187 2.59 11.14 19.03
C ALA A 187 3.33 11.96 17.96
N ALA A 188 4.19 11.31 17.18
CA ALA A 188 4.89 11.96 16.06
C ALA A 188 3.97 12.41 14.91
N LEU A 189 2.71 12.00 14.89
CA LEU A 189 1.71 12.42 13.89
C LEU A 189 0.84 13.59 14.35
N MET A 190 0.97 14.01 15.60
CA MET A 190 0.14 15.07 16.20
C MET A 190 0.86 16.44 16.23
N VAL A 191 2.02 16.54 15.61
CA VAL A 191 2.88 17.75 15.60
C VAL A 191 2.61 18.59 14.36
#